data_2b0d510d095af46a0369c8ee63693ee2
#
_entry.id   2b0d510d095af46a0369c8ee63693ee2
#
_cell.length_a   1.000
_cell.length_b   1.000
_cell.length_c   1.000
_cell.angle_alpha   90.00
_cell.angle_beta   90.00
_cell.angle_gamma   90.00
#
_symmetry.space_group_name_H-M   'P 1'
#
loop_
_entity.id
_entity.type
_entity.pdbx_description
1 polymer ?
#
loop_
_entity_poly.entity_id
_entity_poly.type
_entity_poly.pdbx_seq_one_letter_code
_entity_poly.pdbx_strand_id
1 'polypeptide(L)'
;MTEYFEIQSDIANLAVVEERLFHFCHECNAGNYYAAISVATLKAVENAIVHGNHQVSEKKVNIGFGTCRGGIFTEVTDQGDGFDFSHYGALPAESSDKGTGIFIIKSLADKTTYSDGGRHLRLEFMINGIDPTDALERITVLQQHFSPVAA
;
A
#
# COMPACT_ATOMS: atom_id res chain seq x y z
N MET A 1 -5.40 -12.97 13.24
CA MET A 1 -3.98 -12.60 13.42
C MET A 1 -3.81 -11.14 13.04
N THR A 2 -3.14 -10.38 13.86
CA THR A 2 -2.88 -8.96 13.61
C THR A 2 -1.49 -8.60 14.12
N GLU A 3 -0.74 -7.86 13.35
CA GLU A 3 0.62 -7.42 13.70
C GLU A 3 0.72 -5.90 13.49
N TYR A 4 1.30 -5.19 14.46
CA TYR A 4 1.56 -3.75 14.34
C TYR A 4 3.01 -3.47 14.72
N PHE A 5 3.65 -2.57 13.99
CA PHE A 5 5.02 -2.15 14.27
C PHE A 5 5.28 -0.74 13.73
N GLU A 6 6.36 -0.13 14.16
CA GLU A 6 6.79 1.19 13.73
C GLU A 6 8.11 1.13 12.98
N ILE A 7 8.28 2.02 12.00
CA ILE A 7 9.56 2.27 11.35
C ILE A 7 9.86 3.77 11.38
N GLN A 8 11.14 4.10 11.29
CA GLN A 8 11.55 5.49 11.05
C GLN A 8 11.29 5.86 9.58
N SER A 9 11.17 7.16 9.32
CA SER A 9 10.83 7.68 7.98
C SER A 9 12.06 7.74 7.08
N ASP A 10 12.61 6.57 6.80
CA ASP A 10 13.73 6.34 5.90
C ASP A 10 13.32 5.26 4.88
N ILE A 11 13.53 5.54 3.61
CA ILE A 11 13.20 4.61 2.51
C ILE A 11 13.88 3.25 2.69
N ALA A 12 15.06 3.20 3.29
CA ALA A 12 15.74 1.94 3.57
C ALA A 12 14.90 0.98 4.41
N ASN A 13 13.96 1.49 5.21
CA ASN A 13 13.08 0.68 6.03
C ASN A 13 11.95 -0.02 5.26
N LEU A 14 11.77 0.29 3.97
CA LEU A 14 10.83 -0.46 3.13
C LEU A 14 11.19 -1.94 3.09
N ALA A 15 12.48 -2.29 3.15
CA ALA A 15 12.92 -3.67 3.17
C ALA A 15 12.40 -4.45 4.38
N VAL A 16 12.33 -3.78 5.54
CA VAL A 16 11.78 -4.39 6.77
C VAL A 16 10.29 -4.69 6.60
N VAL A 17 9.57 -3.74 6.05
CA VAL A 17 8.12 -3.91 5.80
C VAL A 17 7.87 -5.04 4.82
N GLU A 18 8.63 -5.08 3.74
CA GLU A 18 8.51 -6.13 2.73
C GLU A 18 8.73 -7.52 3.31
N GLU A 19 9.78 -7.69 4.11
CA GLU A 19 10.08 -8.98 4.75
C GLU A 19 8.96 -9.42 5.69
N ARG A 20 8.47 -8.52 6.54
CA ARG A 20 7.37 -8.84 7.46
C ARG A 20 6.09 -9.16 6.72
N LEU A 21 5.78 -8.43 5.67
CA LEU A 21 4.59 -8.65 4.86
C LEU A 21 4.64 -9.98 4.13
N PHE A 22 5.82 -10.34 3.62
CA PHE A 22 6.02 -11.65 2.97
C PHE A 22 5.69 -12.79 3.93
N HIS A 23 6.23 -12.76 5.14
CA HIS A 23 5.95 -13.77 6.15
C HIS A 23 4.49 -13.80 6.55
N PHE A 24 3.89 -12.64 6.74
CA PHE A 24 2.47 -12.53 7.09
C PHE A 24 1.58 -13.17 6.02
N CYS A 25 1.81 -12.85 4.76
CA CYS A 25 1.03 -13.41 3.65
C CYS A 25 1.18 -14.93 3.55
N HIS A 26 2.37 -15.45 3.80
CA HIS A 26 2.58 -16.90 3.82
C HIS A 26 1.85 -17.56 5.00
N GLU A 27 1.90 -17.00 6.18
CA GLU A 27 1.21 -17.53 7.35
C GLU A 27 -0.30 -17.55 7.17
N CYS A 28 -0.83 -16.60 6.42
CA CYS A 28 -2.27 -16.50 6.13
C CYS A 28 -2.69 -17.28 4.87
N ASN A 29 -1.80 -18.05 4.25
CA ASN A 29 -2.03 -18.74 2.99
C ASN A 29 -2.45 -17.79 1.85
N ALA A 30 -1.94 -16.57 1.88
CA ALA A 30 -2.23 -15.55 0.89
C ALA A 30 -1.03 -15.28 -0.04
N GLY A 31 -0.11 -16.24 -0.14
CA GLY A 31 1.09 -16.10 -0.97
C GLY A 31 0.79 -15.82 -2.44
N ASN A 32 -0.31 -16.35 -2.96
CA ASN A 32 -0.74 -16.10 -4.34
C ASN A 32 -1.16 -14.66 -4.60
N TYR A 33 -1.48 -13.91 -3.55
CA TYR A 33 -1.91 -12.51 -3.63
C TYR A 33 -0.80 -11.54 -3.19
N TYR A 34 0.36 -12.08 -2.81
CA TYR A 34 1.44 -11.28 -2.25
C TYR A 34 1.88 -10.13 -3.14
N ALA A 35 1.94 -10.35 -4.45
CA ALA A 35 2.38 -9.30 -5.37
C ALA A 35 1.46 -8.06 -5.30
N ALA A 36 0.15 -8.26 -5.35
CA ALA A 36 -0.80 -7.15 -5.26
C ALA A 36 -0.74 -6.47 -3.89
N ILE A 37 -0.72 -7.27 -2.82
CA ILE A 37 -0.69 -6.77 -1.45
C ILE A 37 0.60 -5.99 -1.19
N SER A 38 1.75 -6.53 -1.62
CA SER A 38 3.04 -5.90 -1.37
C SER A 38 3.23 -4.62 -2.17
N VAL A 39 2.88 -4.61 -3.44
CA VAL A 39 3.03 -3.40 -4.27
C VAL A 39 2.18 -2.25 -3.71
N ALA A 40 0.92 -2.52 -3.39
CA ALA A 40 0.04 -1.49 -2.84
C ALA A 40 0.51 -1.00 -1.46
N THR A 41 0.85 -1.93 -0.58
CA THR A 41 1.26 -1.59 0.80
C THR A 41 2.60 -0.86 0.83
N LEU A 42 3.58 -1.31 0.08
CA LEU A 42 4.88 -0.64 0.04
C LEU A 42 4.78 0.75 -0.58
N LYS A 43 3.91 0.94 -1.56
CA LYS A 43 3.66 2.27 -2.12
C LYS A 43 3.00 3.18 -1.08
N ALA A 44 2.08 2.66 -0.29
CA ALA A 44 1.46 3.41 0.81
C ALA A 44 2.50 3.81 1.88
N VAL A 45 3.40 2.91 2.23
CA VAL A 45 4.47 3.20 3.19
C VAL A 45 5.46 4.24 2.63
N GLU A 46 5.83 4.10 1.36
CA GLU A 46 6.67 5.10 0.68
C GLU A 46 6.03 6.48 0.71
N ASN A 47 4.74 6.57 0.40
CA ASN A 47 4.00 7.84 0.47
C ASN A 47 4.00 8.41 1.88
N ALA A 48 3.83 7.58 2.90
CA ALA A 48 3.87 8.02 4.29
C ALA A 48 5.25 8.57 4.68
N ILE A 49 6.32 7.92 4.24
CA ILE A 49 7.69 8.37 4.51
C ILE A 49 7.99 9.69 3.77
N VAL A 50 7.72 9.73 2.48
CA VAL A 50 8.15 10.84 1.62
C VAL A 50 7.20 12.02 1.70
N HIS A 51 5.92 11.79 1.49
CA HIS A 51 4.92 12.87 1.40
C HIS A 51 4.26 13.17 2.74
N GLY A 52 4.06 12.17 3.62
CA GLY A 52 3.51 12.38 4.94
C GLY A 52 4.54 12.99 5.89
N ASN A 53 5.60 12.27 6.16
CA ASN A 53 6.62 12.66 7.14
C ASN A 53 7.80 13.42 6.57
N HIS A 54 7.81 13.70 5.25
CA HIS A 54 8.86 14.45 4.55
C HIS A 54 10.27 13.91 4.79
N GLN A 55 10.40 12.59 4.95
CA GLN A 55 11.65 11.88 5.23
C GLN A 55 12.34 12.34 6.54
N VAL A 56 11.59 12.89 7.47
CA VAL A 56 12.12 13.27 8.77
C VAL A 56 12.28 11.99 9.61
N SER A 57 13.51 11.58 9.84
CA SER A 57 13.86 10.30 10.46
C SER A 57 13.22 10.09 11.83
N GLU A 58 13.07 11.14 12.62
CA GLU A 58 12.48 11.08 13.96
C GLU A 58 10.97 10.83 13.93
N LYS A 59 10.30 11.11 12.82
CA LYS A 59 8.88 10.81 12.66
C LYS A 59 8.70 9.35 12.30
N LYS A 60 7.71 8.73 12.91
CA LYS A 60 7.45 7.30 12.74
C LYS A 60 6.34 7.05 11.74
N VAL A 61 6.41 5.92 11.08
CA VAL A 61 5.31 5.35 10.32
C VAL A 61 4.86 4.10 11.04
N ASN A 62 3.60 4.05 11.42
CA ASN A 62 2.99 2.86 12.00
C ASN A 62 2.39 2.00 10.91
N ILE A 63 2.66 0.71 10.97
CA ILE A 63 2.23 -0.25 9.97
C ILE A 63 1.50 -1.38 10.68
N GLY A 64 0.37 -1.79 10.12
CA GLY A 64 -0.40 -2.91 10.63
C GLY A 64 -0.78 -3.87 9.52
N PHE A 65 -0.78 -5.16 9.84
CA PHE A 65 -1.30 -6.20 8.98
C PHE A 65 -2.27 -7.04 9.77
N GLY A 66 -3.34 -7.47 9.16
CA GLY A 66 -4.27 -8.35 9.85
C GLY A 66 -5.20 -9.05 8.89
N THR A 67 -5.95 -10.01 9.44
CA THR A 67 -7.03 -10.65 8.71
C THR A 67 -8.33 -9.90 8.98
N CYS A 68 -9.15 -9.78 7.95
CA CYS A 68 -10.48 -9.21 8.05
C CYS A 68 -11.47 -10.16 7.38
N ARG A 69 -12.76 -9.81 7.46
CA ARG A 69 -13.79 -10.64 6.87
C ARG A 69 -13.59 -10.77 5.36
N GLY A 70 -13.28 -11.98 4.92
CA GLY A 70 -13.07 -12.30 3.50
C GLY A 70 -11.68 -12.00 2.97
N GLY A 71 -10.74 -11.53 3.80
CA GLY A 71 -9.44 -11.18 3.28
C GLY A 71 -8.41 -10.73 4.29
N ILE A 72 -7.53 -9.86 3.82
CA ILE A 72 -6.44 -9.27 4.57
C ILE A 72 -6.55 -7.76 4.51
N PHE A 73 -6.18 -7.08 5.59
CA PHE A 73 -6.01 -5.63 5.57
C PHE A 73 -4.55 -5.26 5.87
N THR A 74 -4.15 -4.11 5.36
CA THR A 74 -2.93 -3.43 5.77
C THR A 74 -3.28 -2.00 6.16
N GLU A 75 -2.57 -1.45 7.14
CA GLU A 75 -2.77 -0.09 7.62
C GLU A 75 -1.43 0.65 7.69
N VAL A 76 -1.46 1.92 7.30
CA VAL A 76 -0.28 2.78 7.33
C VAL A 76 -0.68 4.13 7.91
N THR A 77 0.03 4.56 8.95
CA THR A 77 -0.25 5.83 9.63
C THR A 77 1.03 6.65 9.72
N ASP A 78 0.98 7.90 9.25
CA ASP A 78 2.11 8.83 9.36
C ASP A 78 1.83 9.93 10.40
N GLN A 79 2.85 10.74 10.67
CA GLN A 79 2.80 11.85 11.63
C GLN A 79 2.86 13.22 10.93
N GLY A 80 2.47 13.26 9.65
CA GLY A 80 2.48 14.48 8.86
C GLY A 80 1.26 15.35 9.06
N ASP A 81 1.09 16.30 8.16
CA ASP A 81 -0.02 17.26 8.21
C ASP A 81 -1.32 16.74 7.59
N GLY A 82 -1.27 15.55 7.01
CA GLY A 82 -2.38 15.00 6.25
C GLY A 82 -2.48 15.62 4.85
N PHE A 83 -3.52 15.28 4.15
CA PHE A 83 -3.79 15.83 2.82
C PHE A 83 -5.26 15.64 2.46
N ASP A 84 -5.71 16.39 1.47
CA ASP A 84 -7.07 16.23 0.94
C ASP A 84 -7.11 15.10 -0.07
N PHE A 85 -7.48 13.91 0.39
CA PHE A 85 -7.52 12.70 -0.44
C PHE A 85 -8.71 12.68 -1.40
N SER A 86 -9.66 13.59 -1.27
CA SER A 86 -10.80 13.68 -2.19
C SER A 86 -10.41 14.13 -3.60
N HIS A 87 -9.24 14.75 -3.75
CA HIS A 87 -8.72 15.18 -5.05
C HIS A 87 -8.14 14.06 -5.90
N TYR A 88 -7.92 12.88 -5.33
CA TYR A 88 -7.27 11.78 -6.03
C TYR A 88 -8.30 10.76 -6.50
N GLY A 89 -8.56 10.74 -7.81
CA GLY A 89 -9.50 9.82 -8.43
C GLY A 89 -8.86 8.50 -8.88
N ALA A 90 -9.54 7.82 -9.79
CA ALA A 90 -9.09 6.53 -10.31
C ALA A 90 -7.96 6.65 -11.36
N LEU A 91 -7.70 7.84 -11.89
CA LEU A 91 -6.66 8.07 -12.88
C LEU A 91 -5.48 8.79 -12.22
N PRO A 92 -4.23 8.52 -12.66
CA PRO A 92 -3.07 9.19 -12.10
C PRO A 92 -3.13 10.69 -12.40
N ALA A 93 -2.76 11.51 -11.44
CA ALA A 93 -2.56 12.93 -11.66
C ALA A 93 -1.26 13.10 -12.46
N GLU A 94 -1.31 13.88 -13.54
CA GLU A 94 -0.12 14.19 -14.32
C GLU A 94 0.93 14.86 -13.43
N SER A 95 2.18 14.47 -13.57
CA SER A 95 3.34 15.05 -12.90
C SER A 95 3.34 14.97 -11.36
N SER A 96 2.52 14.15 -10.73
CA SER A 96 2.49 14.00 -9.28
C SER A 96 2.86 12.57 -8.87
N ASP A 97 4.00 12.40 -8.18
CA ASP A 97 4.40 11.11 -7.61
C ASP A 97 3.36 10.58 -6.63
N LYS A 98 2.80 11.46 -5.81
CA LYS A 98 1.78 11.10 -4.82
C LYS A 98 0.50 10.64 -5.51
N GLY A 99 0.06 11.35 -6.54
CA GLY A 99 -1.13 10.98 -7.30
C GLY A 99 -0.96 9.65 -8.02
N THR A 100 0.21 9.40 -8.59
CA THR A 100 0.56 8.14 -9.23
C THR A 100 0.57 7.00 -8.21
N GLY A 101 1.16 7.21 -7.04
CA GLY A 101 1.17 6.24 -5.97
C GLY A 101 -0.23 5.88 -5.49
N ILE A 102 -1.09 6.86 -5.30
CA ILE A 102 -2.48 6.64 -4.90
C ILE A 102 -3.25 5.86 -5.97
N PHE A 103 -3.01 6.17 -7.24
CA PHE A 103 -3.62 5.41 -8.34
C PHE A 103 -3.22 3.92 -8.29
N ILE A 104 -1.94 3.63 -8.07
CA ILE A 104 -1.43 2.26 -7.94
C ILE A 104 -2.13 1.54 -6.79
N ILE A 105 -2.20 2.18 -5.63
CA ILE A 105 -2.84 1.63 -4.43
C ILE A 105 -4.31 1.28 -4.72
N LYS A 106 -5.06 2.24 -5.26
CA LYS A 106 -6.48 2.05 -5.55
C LYS A 106 -6.74 0.99 -6.62
N SER A 107 -5.80 0.81 -7.55
CA SER A 107 -5.92 -0.20 -8.59
C SER A 107 -5.74 -1.62 -8.07
N LEU A 108 -4.96 -1.80 -7.00
CA LEU A 108 -4.61 -3.12 -6.48
C LEU A 108 -5.44 -3.54 -5.27
N ALA A 109 -5.84 -2.61 -4.42
CA ALA A 109 -6.66 -2.90 -3.26
C ALA A 109 -8.14 -2.97 -3.65
N ASP A 110 -8.88 -3.87 -3.01
CA ASP A 110 -10.32 -3.96 -3.22
C ASP A 110 -11.06 -2.81 -2.51
N LYS A 111 -10.52 -2.35 -1.40
CA LYS A 111 -11.05 -1.20 -0.68
C LYS A 111 -9.91 -0.35 -0.13
N THR A 112 -10.04 0.95 -0.29
CA THR A 112 -9.09 1.95 0.17
C THR A 112 -9.83 2.95 1.03
N THR A 113 -9.43 3.10 2.29
CA THR A 113 -10.09 4.02 3.24
C THR A 113 -9.05 4.93 3.88
N TYR A 114 -9.17 6.23 3.62
CA TYR A 114 -8.39 7.25 4.31
C TYR A 114 -9.18 7.79 5.50
N SER A 115 -8.48 8.09 6.58
CA SER A 115 -9.04 8.71 7.77
C SER A 115 -7.99 9.61 8.43
N ASP A 116 -8.33 10.23 9.55
CA ASP A 116 -7.44 11.13 10.28
C ASP A 116 -6.81 12.19 9.37
N GLY A 117 -7.67 12.84 8.54
CA GLY A 117 -7.19 13.90 7.65
C GLY A 117 -6.20 13.45 6.58
N GLY A 118 -6.20 12.18 6.24
CA GLY A 118 -5.28 11.60 5.25
C GLY A 118 -4.03 10.95 5.84
N ARG A 119 -3.84 11.02 7.18
CA ARG A 119 -2.66 10.43 7.84
C ARG A 119 -2.77 8.92 7.99
N HIS A 120 -3.99 8.39 8.01
CA HIS A 120 -4.24 6.96 8.18
C HIS A 120 -4.84 6.39 6.91
N LEU A 121 -4.26 5.30 6.43
CA LEU A 121 -4.73 4.57 5.26
C LEU A 121 -4.95 3.11 5.62
N ARG A 122 -6.14 2.60 5.31
CA ARG A 122 -6.44 1.18 5.41
C ARG A 122 -6.73 0.62 4.03
N LEU A 123 -6.03 -0.45 3.68
CA LEU A 123 -6.24 -1.21 2.45
C LEU A 123 -6.84 -2.56 2.79
N GLU A 124 -7.83 -2.98 2.04
CA GLU A 124 -8.41 -4.31 2.20
C GLU A 124 -8.30 -5.07 0.88
N PHE A 125 -7.91 -6.33 1.00
CA PHE A 125 -7.70 -7.24 -0.12
C PHE A 125 -8.59 -8.47 0.11
N MET A 126 -9.53 -8.71 -0.79
CA MET A 126 -10.49 -9.80 -0.67
C MET A 126 -9.87 -11.08 -1.23
N ILE A 127 -9.44 -11.95 -0.35
CA ILE A 127 -8.76 -13.20 -0.74
C ILE A 127 -9.74 -14.21 -1.31
N ASN A 128 -10.89 -14.37 -0.68
CA ASN A 128 -11.88 -15.36 -1.09
C ASN A 128 -12.70 -14.94 -2.32
N GLY A 129 -12.65 -13.67 -2.70
CA GLY A 129 -13.40 -13.12 -3.83
C GLY A 129 -12.56 -12.79 -5.04
N ILE A 130 -11.22 -12.89 -4.93
CA ILE A 130 -10.31 -12.58 -6.02
C ILE A 130 -9.66 -13.86 -6.51
N ASP A 131 -9.84 -14.15 -7.80
CA ASP A 131 -9.08 -15.18 -8.48
C ASP A 131 -7.61 -14.73 -8.57
N PRO A 132 -6.63 -15.59 -8.24
CA PRO A 132 -5.21 -15.27 -8.43
C PRO A 132 -4.87 -14.75 -9.83
N THR A 133 -5.56 -15.21 -10.87
CA THR A 133 -5.38 -14.74 -12.24
C THR A 133 -5.76 -13.27 -12.36
N ASP A 134 -6.87 -12.85 -11.75
CA ASP A 134 -7.29 -11.45 -11.77
C ASP A 134 -6.29 -10.53 -11.07
N ALA A 135 -5.71 -10.99 -9.97
CA ALA A 135 -4.66 -10.24 -9.27
C ALA A 135 -3.43 -10.04 -10.16
N LEU A 136 -3.02 -11.07 -10.89
CA LEU A 136 -1.92 -10.98 -11.85
C LEU A 136 -2.24 -10.05 -13.03
N GLU A 137 -3.46 -10.08 -13.51
CA GLU A 137 -3.91 -9.18 -14.58
C GLU A 137 -3.87 -7.72 -14.15
N ARG A 138 -4.28 -7.40 -12.92
CA ARG A 138 -4.20 -6.05 -12.37
C ARG A 138 -2.76 -5.53 -12.37
N ILE A 139 -1.81 -6.37 -11.96
CA ILE A 139 -0.39 -6.02 -11.95
C ILE A 139 0.13 -5.81 -13.36
N THR A 140 -0.24 -6.67 -14.29
CA THR A 140 0.17 -6.56 -15.70
C THR A 140 -0.31 -5.25 -16.30
N VAL A 141 -1.57 -4.88 -16.07
CA VAL A 141 -2.12 -3.60 -16.53
C VAL A 141 -1.33 -2.42 -15.97
N LEU A 142 -0.99 -2.46 -14.69
CA LEU A 142 -0.18 -1.41 -14.07
C LEU A 142 1.21 -1.33 -14.67
N GLN A 143 1.86 -2.46 -14.91
CA GLN A 143 3.18 -2.48 -15.54
C GLN A 143 3.16 -1.90 -16.93
N GLN A 144 2.14 -2.19 -17.73
CA GLN A 144 1.96 -1.60 -19.06
C GLN A 144 1.76 -0.10 -19.01
N HIS A 145 1.10 0.39 -17.96
CA HIS A 145 0.80 1.81 -17.82
C HIS A 145 1.99 2.62 -17.29
N PHE A 146 2.74 2.08 -16.32
CA PHE A 146 3.82 2.79 -15.64
C PHE A 146 5.23 2.33 -16.01
N SER A 147 5.35 1.23 -16.74
CA SER A 147 6.63 0.73 -17.26
C SER A 147 6.51 0.55 -18.76
N PRO A 148 6.44 1.64 -19.53
CA PRO A 148 6.15 1.58 -20.96
C PRO A 148 7.24 0.86 -21.76
N VAL A 149 8.38 0.60 -21.19
CA VAL A 149 9.45 -0.10 -21.87
C VAL A 149 9.78 -1.38 -21.13
N ALA A 150 8.85 -2.27 -21.09
CA ALA A 150 9.17 -3.66 -20.85
C ALA A 150 9.76 -4.20 -22.16
N ALA A 151 10.89 -3.75 -22.51
CA ALA A 151 11.55 -4.29 -23.68
C ALA A 151 12.21 -5.58 -23.33
#